data_39fa301134e0e1168af7be2e39141564
#
_entry.id   39fa301134e0e1168af7be2e39141564
#
_cell.length_a   1.000
_cell.length_b   1.000
_cell.length_c   1.000
_cell.angle_alpha   90.00
_cell.angle_beta   90.00
_cell.angle_gamma   90.00
#
_symmetry.space_group_name_H-M   'P 1'
#
loop_
_entity.id
_entity.type
_entity.pdbx_description
1 polymer ?
#
loop_
_entity_poly.entity_id
_entity_poly.type
_entity_poly.pdbx_seq_one_letter_code
_entity_poly.pdbx_strand_id
1 'polypeptide(L)'
;MSRATRAFKVLISHPNVPAPALELLRSRGAETIICQSVPPSRDEILQKVPGVDAIYWAHYQPLNAGILDAAGSQLRCVSTMSSGIDFVDIPEFQKRGIPLGHTPGVVKNAVADLAIGLMIAAGRHFHAGRTEIERSQWKIEQINWMMGQEIRDSVIGFFGFGGISQAIAKRLQCWDVAKIIYHTRTRKENDGDFKAEHVSFEQLLQESDFLVVAAPLTNETREKFNGKAFNLMKRSSVFVNVARGGLVNQTDLHDALTNGTISAAGLDVTTPEPLPANSPLLNVPNFILPHMGTQTMKTTIEMGLLAANNILNAIEGKPMIRPAY
;
A
#
# COMPACT_ATOMS: atom_id res chain seq x y z
N MET A 1 21.99 -25.38 29.09
CA MET A 1 23.13 -25.08 28.17
C MET A 1 22.57 -24.36 26.97
N SER A 2 22.82 -23.06 26.85
CA SER A 2 22.43 -22.26 25.68
C SER A 2 23.22 -22.80 24.47
N ARG A 3 22.53 -23.35 23.45
CA ARG A 3 23.16 -23.60 22.16
C ARG A 3 23.62 -22.25 21.63
N ALA A 4 24.93 -22.02 21.56
CA ALA A 4 25.49 -20.89 20.84
C ALA A 4 24.87 -20.93 19.42
N THR A 5 24.05 -19.94 19.10
CA THR A 5 23.47 -19.81 17.76
C THR A 5 24.64 -19.62 16.80
N ARG A 6 24.79 -20.56 15.86
CA ARG A 6 25.79 -20.43 14.76
C ARG A 6 25.55 -19.10 14.07
N ALA A 7 26.59 -18.30 13.89
CA ALA A 7 26.53 -17.08 13.11
C ALA A 7 25.88 -17.36 11.74
N PHE A 8 24.95 -16.53 11.30
CA PHE A 8 24.25 -16.66 10.02
C PHE A 8 24.29 -15.33 9.26
N LYS A 9 24.28 -15.41 7.94
CA LYS A 9 24.41 -14.23 7.07
C LYS A 9 23.05 -13.77 6.57
N VAL A 10 22.78 -12.48 6.68
CA VAL A 10 21.53 -11.85 6.20
C VAL A 10 21.86 -10.75 5.21
N LEU A 11 21.39 -10.91 3.96
CA LEU A 11 21.39 -9.81 3.01
C LEU A 11 20.30 -8.82 3.39
N ILE A 12 20.65 -7.55 3.53
CA ILE A 12 19.74 -6.42 3.71
C ILE A 12 19.70 -5.66 2.40
N SER A 13 18.59 -5.74 1.68
CA SER A 13 18.49 -5.23 0.30
C SER A 13 18.41 -3.71 0.17
N HIS A 14 18.32 -2.96 1.28
CA HIS A 14 18.23 -1.50 1.27
C HIS A 14 18.96 -0.89 2.47
N PRO A 15 19.75 0.21 2.30
CA PRO A 15 20.56 0.79 3.40
C PRO A 15 19.69 1.46 4.48
N ASN A 16 18.50 1.95 4.13
CA ASN A 16 17.63 2.71 5.04
C ASN A 16 16.65 1.82 5.83
N VAL A 17 16.97 0.53 6.03
CA VAL A 17 16.21 -0.32 6.96
C VAL A 17 16.33 0.26 8.38
N PRO A 18 15.22 0.33 9.16
CA PRO A 18 15.25 0.90 10.51
C PRO A 18 16.32 0.30 11.41
N ALA A 19 17.12 1.15 12.07
CA ALA A 19 18.21 0.73 12.94
C ALA A 19 17.80 -0.31 14.00
N PRO A 20 16.60 -0.22 14.67
CA PRO A 20 16.17 -1.25 15.62
C PRO A 20 16.03 -2.65 15.01
N ALA A 21 15.68 -2.76 13.71
CA ALA A 21 15.60 -4.07 13.05
C ALA A 21 17.00 -4.65 12.79
N LEU A 22 17.96 -3.83 12.39
CA LEU A 22 19.35 -4.25 12.18
C LEU A 22 20.01 -4.63 13.51
N GLU A 23 19.79 -3.84 14.56
CA GLU A 23 20.28 -4.11 15.92
C GLU A 23 19.72 -5.43 16.45
N LEU A 24 18.42 -5.69 16.26
CA LEU A 24 17.79 -6.94 16.63
C LEU A 24 18.43 -8.14 15.93
N LEU A 25 18.64 -8.09 14.62
CA LEU A 25 19.29 -9.15 13.87
C LEU A 25 20.72 -9.41 14.38
N ARG A 26 21.51 -8.35 14.55
CA ARG A 26 22.90 -8.44 15.01
C ARG A 26 23.03 -8.96 16.45
N SER A 27 22.13 -8.53 17.35
CA SER A 27 22.10 -9.01 18.74
C SER A 27 21.80 -10.52 18.84
N ARG A 28 21.22 -11.10 17.78
CA ARG A 28 20.92 -12.53 17.68
C ARG A 28 21.95 -13.29 16.84
N GLY A 29 23.11 -12.70 16.54
CA GLY A 29 24.23 -13.33 15.86
C GLY A 29 24.20 -13.24 14.34
N ALA A 30 23.38 -12.36 13.74
CA ALA A 30 23.39 -12.14 12.30
C ALA A 30 24.60 -11.31 11.86
N GLU A 31 25.33 -11.80 10.86
CA GLU A 31 26.23 -11.00 10.03
C GLU A 31 25.38 -10.33 8.94
N THR A 32 25.26 -8.99 8.98
CA THR A 32 24.41 -8.25 8.03
C THR A 32 25.23 -7.74 6.85
N ILE A 33 24.86 -8.14 5.64
CA ILE A 33 25.43 -7.66 4.36
C ILE A 33 24.45 -6.66 3.76
N ILE A 34 24.79 -5.36 3.77
CA ILE A 34 23.87 -4.29 3.40
C ILE A 34 24.17 -3.79 1.99
N CYS A 35 23.17 -3.74 1.12
CA CYS A 35 23.22 -3.01 -0.15
C CYS A 35 23.25 -1.51 0.10
N GLN A 36 24.04 -0.77 -0.67
CA GLN A 36 24.30 0.65 -0.46
C GLN A 36 23.61 1.55 -1.48
N SER A 37 23.27 1.02 -2.66
CA SER A 37 22.61 1.79 -3.71
C SER A 37 21.17 2.17 -3.35
N VAL A 38 20.77 3.39 -3.72
CA VAL A 38 19.41 3.92 -3.55
C VAL A 38 18.98 4.55 -4.88
N PRO A 39 17.97 4.00 -5.56
CA PRO A 39 17.27 2.75 -5.25
C PRO A 39 18.20 1.53 -5.30
N PRO A 40 17.82 0.42 -4.64
CA PRO A 40 18.65 -0.80 -4.66
C PRO A 40 18.91 -1.26 -6.09
N SER A 41 20.19 -1.49 -6.42
CA SER A 41 20.61 -2.00 -7.72
C SER A 41 20.43 -3.53 -7.75
N ARG A 42 19.83 -4.07 -8.83
CA ARG A 42 19.74 -5.52 -8.99
C ARG A 42 21.11 -6.18 -9.09
N ASP A 43 22.08 -5.51 -9.75
CA ASP A 43 23.43 -6.02 -9.90
C ASP A 43 24.15 -6.10 -8.54
N GLU A 44 23.99 -5.06 -7.69
CA GLU A 44 24.54 -5.09 -6.33
C GLU A 44 23.94 -6.23 -5.49
N ILE A 45 22.63 -6.44 -5.60
CA ILE A 45 21.95 -7.55 -4.92
C ILE A 45 22.53 -8.90 -5.39
N LEU A 46 22.65 -9.09 -6.70
CA LEU A 46 23.19 -10.33 -7.28
C LEU A 46 24.66 -10.58 -6.90
N GLN A 47 25.45 -9.53 -6.70
CA GLN A 47 26.84 -9.64 -6.22
C GLN A 47 26.92 -10.03 -4.74
N LYS A 48 25.96 -9.56 -3.91
CA LYS A 48 26.02 -9.72 -2.45
C LYS A 48 25.19 -10.90 -1.92
N VAL A 49 24.24 -11.40 -2.70
CA VAL A 49 23.34 -12.47 -2.26
C VAL A 49 23.95 -13.88 -2.21
N PRO A 50 25.05 -14.23 -2.92
CA PRO A 50 25.62 -15.58 -2.84
C PRO A 50 26.07 -15.93 -1.42
N GLY A 51 25.67 -17.10 -0.95
CA GLY A 51 26.12 -17.64 0.35
C GLY A 51 25.42 -17.06 1.58
N VAL A 52 24.29 -16.32 1.45
CA VAL A 52 23.52 -15.85 2.59
C VAL A 52 22.53 -16.91 3.09
N ASP A 53 22.30 -16.92 4.40
CA ASP A 53 21.31 -17.81 5.03
C ASP A 53 19.90 -17.23 4.98
N ALA A 54 19.77 -15.89 4.92
CA ALA A 54 18.48 -15.22 4.85
C ALA A 54 18.55 -13.92 4.03
N ILE A 55 17.40 -13.49 3.52
CA ILE A 55 17.25 -12.22 2.81
C ILE A 55 16.19 -11.37 3.53
N TYR A 56 16.57 -10.14 3.89
CA TYR A 56 15.68 -9.07 4.32
C TYR A 56 15.42 -8.15 3.13
N TRP A 57 14.21 -8.24 2.54
CA TRP A 57 13.85 -7.54 1.31
C TRP A 57 13.03 -6.29 1.61
N ALA A 58 13.59 -5.12 1.34
CA ALA A 58 13.02 -3.83 1.72
C ALA A 58 12.77 -2.88 0.53
N HIS A 59 12.29 -3.41 -0.60
CA HIS A 59 11.90 -2.65 -1.79
C HIS A 59 10.91 -3.44 -2.65
N TYR A 60 10.40 -2.85 -3.76
CA TYR A 60 9.36 -3.45 -4.61
C TYR A 60 9.87 -4.08 -5.92
N GLN A 61 11.19 -4.19 -6.11
CA GLN A 61 11.72 -4.90 -7.28
C GLN A 61 11.35 -6.39 -7.23
N PRO A 62 11.24 -7.05 -8.42
CA PRO A 62 10.86 -8.47 -8.47
C PRO A 62 11.79 -9.38 -7.66
N LEU A 63 11.20 -10.11 -6.75
CA LEU A 63 11.84 -11.15 -5.96
C LEU A 63 11.44 -12.50 -6.56
N ASN A 64 12.31 -13.04 -7.43
CA ASN A 64 12.02 -14.16 -8.33
C ASN A 64 13.12 -15.22 -8.31
N ALA A 65 12.96 -16.27 -9.13
CA ALA A 65 13.89 -17.38 -9.27
C ALA A 65 15.36 -16.93 -9.39
N GLY A 66 15.65 -15.87 -10.17
CA GLY A 66 17.03 -15.43 -10.37
C GLY A 66 17.75 -14.95 -9.10
N ILE A 67 17.02 -14.35 -8.14
CA ILE A 67 17.57 -13.99 -6.82
C ILE A 67 17.77 -15.25 -5.97
N LEU A 68 16.81 -16.19 -6.01
CA LEU A 68 16.88 -17.43 -5.24
C LEU A 68 18.02 -18.34 -5.74
N ASP A 69 18.23 -18.41 -7.06
CA ASP A 69 19.33 -19.15 -7.68
C ASP A 69 20.69 -18.57 -7.27
N ALA A 70 20.81 -17.24 -7.35
CA ALA A 70 22.05 -16.55 -6.97
C ALA A 70 22.35 -16.67 -5.47
N ALA A 71 21.33 -16.72 -4.60
CA ALA A 71 21.51 -16.95 -3.17
C ALA A 71 22.10 -18.32 -2.88
N GLY A 72 21.68 -19.35 -3.61
CA GLY A 72 22.17 -20.72 -3.47
C GLY A 72 21.37 -21.57 -2.48
N SER A 73 21.75 -22.85 -2.38
CA SER A 73 21.02 -23.87 -1.61
C SER A 73 21.04 -23.70 -0.09
N GLN A 74 21.92 -22.85 0.45
CA GLN A 74 21.98 -22.56 1.88
C GLN A 74 20.93 -21.51 2.32
N LEU A 75 20.21 -20.85 1.38
CA LEU A 75 19.16 -19.90 1.71
C LEU A 75 18.03 -20.60 2.48
N ARG A 76 17.76 -20.15 3.69
CA ARG A 76 16.81 -20.76 4.62
C ARG A 76 15.48 -20.04 4.67
N CYS A 77 15.47 -18.74 4.46
CA CYS A 77 14.23 -17.95 4.50
C CYS A 77 14.42 -16.57 3.87
N VAL A 78 13.28 -15.95 3.54
CA VAL A 78 13.20 -14.56 3.10
C VAL A 78 12.09 -13.85 3.87
N SER A 79 12.28 -12.57 4.23
CA SER A 79 11.19 -11.74 4.73
C SER A 79 11.18 -10.40 4.03
N THR A 80 10.01 -10.00 3.54
CA THR A 80 9.81 -8.66 2.96
C THR A 80 9.39 -7.66 4.03
N MET A 81 9.90 -6.42 3.95
CA MET A 81 9.40 -5.29 4.74
C MET A 81 8.24 -4.62 4.00
N SER A 82 7.22 -5.41 3.64
CA SER A 82 6.04 -4.95 2.91
C SER A 82 4.79 -5.72 3.33
N SER A 83 3.64 -5.10 3.26
CA SER A 83 2.35 -5.75 3.49
C SER A 83 1.85 -6.47 2.24
N GLY A 84 1.96 -5.83 1.07
CA GLY A 84 1.68 -6.45 -0.23
C GLY A 84 2.93 -7.14 -0.77
N ILE A 85 2.72 -8.26 -1.46
CA ILE A 85 3.78 -9.14 -2.01
C ILE A 85 3.56 -9.49 -3.47
N ASP A 86 2.88 -8.63 -4.21
CA ASP A 86 2.58 -8.76 -5.63
C ASP A 86 3.83 -8.77 -6.54
N PHE A 87 4.98 -8.33 -6.02
CA PHE A 87 6.29 -8.38 -6.68
C PHE A 87 7.06 -9.68 -6.40
N VAL A 88 6.52 -10.60 -5.61
CA VAL A 88 7.18 -11.87 -5.24
C VAL A 88 6.60 -13.03 -6.05
N ASP A 89 7.48 -13.87 -6.60
CA ASP A 89 7.14 -15.13 -7.27
C ASP A 89 6.86 -16.23 -6.24
N ILE A 90 5.67 -16.16 -5.61
CA ILE A 90 5.25 -17.10 -4.56
C ILE A 90 5.33 -18.57 -5.01
N PRO A 91 4.87 -18.96 -6.22
CA PRO A 91 5.00 -20.33 -6.71
C PRO A 91 6.43 -20.86 -6.67
N GLU A 92 7.42 -20.03 -7.00
CA GLU A 92 8.82 -20.45 -6.98
C GLU A 92 9.35 -20.66 -5.55
N PHE A 93 8.90 -19.85 -4.58
CA PHE A 93 9.19 -20.04 -3.16
C PHE A 93 8.60 -21.36 -2.63
N GLN A 94 7.35 -21.65 -2.96
CA GLN A 94 6.65 -22.88 -2.57
C GLN A 94 7.35 -24.12 -3.16
N LYS A 95 7.70 -24.08 -4.45
CA LYS A 95 8.41 -25.16 -5.14
C LYS A 95 9.74 -25.51 -4.47
N ARG A 96 10.46 -24.48 -3.95
CA ARG A 96 11.77 -24.67 -3.27
C ARG A 96 11.64 -24.93 -1.78
N GLY A 97 10.45 -24.80 -1.21
CA GLY A 97 10.23 -24.93 0.23
C GLY A 97 10.91 -23.83 1.05
N ILE A 98 11.13 -22.64 0.48
CA ILE A 98 11.79 -21.51 1.15
C ILE A 98 10.74 -20.67 1.87
N PRO A 99 10.71 -20.64 3.22
CA PRO A 99 9.76 -19.81 3.97
C PRO A 99 9.85 -18.34 3.59
N LEU A 100 8.69 -17.72 3.34
CA LEU A 100 8.55 -16.30 3.03
C LEU A 100 7.72 -15.61 4.08
N GLY A 101 8.27 -14.56 4.69
CA GLY A 101 7.56 -13.67 5.62
C GLY A 101 7.22 -12.33 4.98
N HIS A 102 6.18 -11.68 5.49
CA HIS A 102 5.80 -10.33 5.11
C HIS A 102 5.28 -9.54 6.33
N THR A 103 4.82 -8.27 6.15
CA THR A 103 4.47 -7.42 7.29
C THR A 103 3.03 -6.89 7.27
N PRO A 104 2.00 -7.76 7.15
CA PRO A 104 0.61 -7.33 7.20
C PRO A 104 0.20 -6.93 8.62
N GLY A 105 -0.87 -6.14 8.71
CA GLY A 105 -1.51 -5.78 9.97
C GLY A 105 -0.92 -4.56 10.66
N VAL A 106 0.40 -4.41 10.72
CA VAL A 106 1.07 -3.25 11.35
C VAL A 106 0.84 -1.94 10.59
N VAL A 107 0.61 -2.02 9.29
CA VAL A 107 0.43 -0.87 8.39
C VAL A 107 -0.95 -0.22 8.45
N LYS A 108 -1.96 -0.95 8.96
CA LYS A 108 -3.39 -0.59 8.79
C LYS A 108 -3.75 0.79 9.33
N ASN A 109 -3.16 1.18 10.46
CA ASN A 109 -3.50 2.45 11.10
C ASN A 109 -2.91 3.65 10.34
N ALA A 110 -1.62 3.58 9.95
CA ALA A 110 -0.97 4.66 9.20
C ALA A 110 -1.64 4.86 7.82
N VAL A 111 -1.92 3.76 7.11
CA VAL A 111 -2.60 3.84 5.81
C VAL A 111 -4.03 4.35 5.96
N ALA A 112 -4.73 4.00 7.05
CA ALA A 112 -6.08 4.52 7.31
C ALA A 112 -6.06 6.03 7.57
N ASP A 113 -5.08 6.53 8.32
CA ASP A 113 -4.93 7.98 8.58
C ASP A 113 -4.65 8.73 7.27
N LEU A 114 -3.74 8.20 6.43
CA LEU A 114 -3.43 8.77 5.13
C LEU A 114 -4.64 8.75 4.19
N ALA A 115 -5.40 7.65 4.15
CA ALA A 115 -6.59 7.52 3.30
C ALA A 115 -7.63 8.59 3.63
N ILE A 116 -7.91 8.85 4.91
CA ILE A 116 -8.80 9.93 5.34
C ILE A 116 -8.22 11.30 4.95
N GLY A 117 -6.91 11.48 5.11
CA GLY A 117 -6.22 12.68 4.62
C GLY A 117 -6.41 12.91 3.12
N LEU A 118 -6.31 11.84 2.31
CA LEU A 118 -6.55 11.89 0.86
C LEU A 118 -8.01 12.18 0.52
N MET A 119 -8.97 11.58 1.25
CA MET A 119 -10.41 11.90 1.08
C MET A 119 -10.65 13.40 1.26
N ILE A 120 -10.11 13.99 2.33
CA ILE A 120 -10.27 15.42 2.62
C ILE A 120 -9.51 16.27 1.59
N ALA A 121 -8.23 15.97 1.34
CA ALA A 121 -7.39 16.79 0.48
C ALA A 121 -7.90 16.81 -0.97
N ALA A 122 -8.34 15.68 -1.50
CA ALA A 122 -8.96 15.60 -2.82
C ALA A 122 -10.35 16.21 -2.84
N GLY A 123 -11.23 15.82 -1.90
CA GLY A 123 -12.60 16.28 -1.83
C GLY A 123 -12.74 17.79 -1.56
N ARG A 124 -11.73 18.42 -0.94
CA ARG A 124 -11.70 19.86 -0.64
C ARG A 124 -10.70 20.63 -1.50
N HIS A 125 -10.19 20.02 -2.58
CA HIS A 125 -9.30 20.63 -3.58
C HIS A 125 -8.05 21.32 -2.99
N PHE A 126 -7.40 20.71 -1.96
CA PHE A 126 -6.27 21.34 -1.25
C PHE A 126 -5.12 21.72 -2.18
N HIS A 127 -4.78 20.85 -3.14
CA HIS A 127 -3.71 21.15 -4.09
C HIS A 127 -4.06 22.34 -4.99
N ALA A 128 -5.26 22.34 -5.57
CA ALA A 128 -5.73 23.43 -6.42
C ALA A 128 -5.78 24.76 -5.62
N GLY A 129 -6.33 24.75 -4.40
CA GLY A 129 -6.38 25.95 -3.55
C GLY A 129 -5.00 26.51 -3.22
N ARG A 130 -4.04 25.63 -2.91
CA ARG A 130 -2.66 26.04 -2.70
C ARG A 130 -2.03 26.64 -3.96
N THR A 131 -2.25 26.02 -5.11
CA THR A 131 -1.76 26.50 -6.41
C THR A 131 -2.30 27.90 -6.76
N GLU A 132 -3.56 28.18 -6.48
CA GLU A 132 -4.16 29.52 -6.68
C GLU A 132 -3.47 30.61 -5.84
N ILE A 133 -3.09 30.29 -4.60
CA ILE A 133 -2.31 31.21 -3.75
C ILE A 133 -0.93 31.45 -4.36
N GLU A 134 -0.21 30.41 -4.76
CA GLU A 134 1.13 30.50 -5.35
C GLU A 134 1.15 31.28 -6.66
N ARG A 135 0.07 31.22 -7.44
CA ARG A 135 -0.13 31.98 -8.69
C ARG A 135 -0.70 33.39 -8.47
N SER A 136 -0.93 33.82 -7.23
CA SER A 136 -1.59 35.08 -6.92
C SER A 136 -2.99 35.21 -7.55
N GLN A 137 -3.70 34.10 -7.66
CA GLN A 137 -5.05 34.01 -8.25
C GLN A 137 -6.15 33.78 -7.20
N TRP A 138 -5.84 33.94 -5.93
CA TRP A 138 -6.83 33.84 -4.86
C TRP A 138 -7.92 34.90 -5.05
N LYS A 139 -9.12 34.41 -5.37
CA LYS A 139 -10.32 35.26 -5.61
C LYS A 139 -11.07 35.45 -4.30
N ILE A 140 -11.03 36.67 -3.76
CA ILE A 140 -11.81 37.04 -2.61
C ILE A 140 -13.25 37.27 -3.06
N GLU A 141 -14.24 36.95 -2.20
CA GLU A 141 -15.67 37.23 -2.40
C GLU A 141 -16.41 36.38 -3.46
N GLN A 142 -15.85 35.21 -3.86
CA GLN A 142 -16.57 34.26 -4.72
C GLN A 142 -17.22 33.15 -3.91
N ILE A 143 -18.54 33.23 -3.70
CA ILE A 143 -19.31 32.27 -2.88
C ILE A 143 -19.19 30.82 -3.41
N ASN A 144 -19.16 30.63 -4.72
CA ASN A 144 -19.15 29.32 -5.36
C ASN A 144 -17.74 28.87 -5.82
N TRP A 145 -16.68 29.48 -5.30
CA TRP A 145 -15.32 29.16 -5.70
C TRP A 145 -14.77 27.98 -4.87
N MET A 146 -14.21 26.98 -5.53
CA MET A 146 -13.62 25.79 -4.92
C MET A 146 -14.54 24.98 -4.00
N MET A 147 -15.82 24.90 -4.37
CA MET A 147 -16.79 24.08 -3.67
C MET A 147 -16.36 22.60 -3.72
N GLY A 148 -16.27 21.96 -2.57
CA GLY A 148 -15.86 20.58 -2.42
C GLY A 148 -16.88 19.70 -1.71
N GLN A 149 -16.54 18.44 -1.50
CA GLN A 149 -17.37 17.40 -0.86
C GLN A 149 -17.07 17.31 0.64
N GLU A 150 -18.11 17.23 1.48
CA GLU A 150 -18.00 16.91 2.91
C GLU A 150 -18.07 15.40 3.14
N ILE A 151 -17.40 14.92 4.21
CA ILE A 151 -17.50 13.51 4.64
C ILE A 151 -18.81 13.29 5.43
N ARG A 152 -19.26 14.28 6.18
CA ARG A 152 -20.55 14.24 6.88
C ARG A 152 -21.69 14.01 5.89
N ASP A 153 -22.66 13.20 6.28
CA ASP A 153 -23.83 12.82 5.47
C ASP A 153 -23.49 12.12 4.14
N SER A 154 -22.23 11.70 3.94
CA SER A 154 -21.78 10.99 2.74
C SER A 154 -21.85 9.48 2.87
N VAL A 155 -22.03 8.80 1.75
CA VAL A 155 -21.89 7.35 1.61
C VAL A 155 -20.41 7.01 1.33
N ILE A 156 -19.81 6.24 2.24
CA ILE A 156 -18.41 5.82 2.11
C ILE A 156 -18.38 4.39 1.59
N GLY A 157 -17.85 4.20 0.38
CA GLY A 157 -17.71 2.91 -0.26
C GLY A 157 -16.28 2.36 -0.14
N PHE A 158 -16.16 1.06 0.08
CA PHE A 158 -14.86 0.38 0.10
C PHE A 158 -14.80 -0.74 -0.94
N PHE A 159 -13.85 -0.67 -1.85
CA PHE A 159 -13.46 -1.82 -2.66
C PHE A 159 -12.37 -2.60 -1.93
N GLY A 160 -12.75 -3.77 -1.37
CA GLY A 160 -11.98 -4.50 -0.36
C GLY A 160 -12.34 -4.05 1.05
N PHE A 161 -12.62 -5.01 1.97
CA PHE A 161 -12.97 -4.71 3.37
C PHE A 161 -12.07 -5.50 4.33
N GLY A 162 -10.75 -5.34 4.11
CA GLY A 162 -9.68 -5.87 4.97
C GLY A 162 -9.32 -4.92 6.12
N GLY A 163 -8.21 -5.21 6.80
CA GLY A 163 -7.79 -4.45 7.99
C GLY A 163 -7.62 -2.95 7.78
N ILE A 164 -7.23 -2.48 6.57
CA ILE A 164 -7.12 -1.05 6.25
C ILE A 164 -8.51 -0.43 6.17
N SER A 165 -9.41 -0.98 5.36
CA SER A 165 -10.79 -0.47 5.22
C SER A 165 -11.53 -0.46 6.56
N GLN A 166 -11.39 -1.52 7.35
CA GLN A 166 -11.97 -1.59 8.70
C GLN A 166 -11.39 -0.52 9.63
N ALA A 167 -10.08 -0.23 9.54
CA ALA A 167 -9.46 0.82 10.33
C ALA A 167 -9.94 2.22 9.91
N ILE A 168 -10.21 2.45 8.61
CA ILE A 168 -10.82 3.67 8.09
C ILE A 168 -12.28 3.75 8.59
N ALA A 169 -13.08 2.71 8.38
CA ALA A 169 -14.47 2.65 8.80
C ALA A 169 -14.63 2.95 10.30
N LYS A 170 -13.77 2.36 11.15
CA LYS A 170 -13.76 2.64 12.59
C LYS A 170 -13.55 4.11 12.92
N ARG A 171 -12.66 4.80 12.20
CA ARG A 171 -12.42 6.25 12.40
C ARG A 171 -13.62 7.08 11.97
N LEU A 172 -14.22 6.73 10.85
CA LEU A 172 -15.33 7.46 10.26
C LEU A 172 -16.66 7.30 11.03
N GLN A 173 -16.76 6.34 11.97
CA GLN A 173 -17.95 6.24 12.85
C GLN A 173 -18.26 7.51 13.64
N CYS A 174 -17.26 8.37 13.89
CA CYS A 174 -17.43 9.63 14.61
C CYS A 174 -17.53 10.85 13.67
N TRP A 175 -17.71 10.63 12.37
CA TRP A 175 -17.73 11.70 11.36
C TRP A 175 -19.13 11.93 10.76
N ASP A 176 -20.16 11.42 11.41
CA ASP A 176 -21.57 11.55 11.01
C ASP A 176 -21.81 11.14 9.54
N VAL A 177 -21.12 10.06 9.09
CA VAL A 177 -21.33 9.51 7.75
C VAL A 177 -22.73 8.91 7.61
N ALA A 178 -23.38 9.09 6.46
CA ALA A 178 -24.71 8.56 6.23
C ALA A 178 -24.73 7.03 6.19
N LYS A 179 -23.74 6.42 5.52
CA LYS A 179 -23.70 4.97 5.30
C LYS A 179 -22.26 4.52 5.00
N ILE A 180 -21.93 3.32 5.43
CA ILE A 180 -20.71 2.59 5.01
C ILE A 180 -21.13 1.39 4.18
N ILE A 181 -20.64 1.28 2.96
CA ILE A 181 -20.86 0.16 2.05
C ILE A 181 -19.53 -0.44 1.60
N TYR A 182 -19.51 -1.73 1.27
CA TYR A 182 -18.30 -2.34 0.76
C TYR A 182 -18.57 -3.45 -0.25
N HIS A 183 -17.60 -3.69 -1.14
CA HIS A 183 -17.60 -4.82 -2.05
C HIS A 183 -16.38 -5.72 -1.83
N THR A 184 -16.64 -7.01 -1.68
CA THR A 184 -15.66 -8.10 -1.63
C THR A 184 -16.27 -9.35 -2.27
N ARG A 185 -15.46 -10.33 -2.65
CA ARG A 185 -15.94 -11.60 -3.22
C ARG A 185 -16.92 -12.35 -2.28
N THR A 186 -16.67 -12.24 -0.97
CA THR A 186 -17.52 -12.86 0.06
C THR A 186 -17.78 -11.85 1.17
N ARG A 187 -18.99 -11.83 1.70
CA ARG A 187 -19.36 -11.01 2.85
C ARG A 187 -18.41 -11.24 4.03
N LYS A 188 -18.11 -10.19 4.80
CA LYS A 188 -17.28 -10.29 6.01
C LYS A 188 -18.16 -10.56 7.24
N GLU A 189 -17.74 -11.52 8.09
CA GLU A 189 -18.49 -11.90 9.30
C GLU A 189 -18.60 -10.74 10.31
N ASN A 190 -17.61 -9.85 10.35
CA ASN A 190 -17.54 -8.72 11.28
C ASN A 190 -17.99 -7.38 10.67
N ASP A 191 -18.74 -7.37 9.57
CA ASP A 191 -19.22 -6.13 8.95
C ASP A 191 -20.16 -5.33 9.88
N GLY A 192 -20.93 -6.02 10.73
CA GLY A 192 -21.80 -5.40 11.72
C GLY A 192 -21.09 -4.52 12.75
N ASP A 193 -19.84 -4.85 13.10
CA ASP A 193 -19.02 -4.05 14.03
C ASP A 193 -18.76 -2.62 13.51
N PHE A 194 -18.83 -2.45 12.19
CA PHE A 194 -18.61 -1.19 11.48
C PHE A 194 -19.91 -0.60 10.93
N LYS A 195 -21.06 -1.23 11.16
CA LYS A 195 -22.34 -0.89 10.53
C LYS A 195 -22.21 -0.81 8.99
N ALA A 196 -21.39 -1.69 8.41
CA ALA A 196 -21.08 -1.70 6.99
C ALA A 196 -21.97 -2.71 6.25
N GLU A 197 -22.43 -2.35 5.06
CA GLU A 197 -23.29 -3.19 4.22
C GLU A 197 -22.51 -3.77 3.04
N HIS A 198 -22.59 -5.08 2.84
CA HIS A 198 -22.01 -5.74 1.67
C HIS A 198 -22.91 -5.54 0.45
N VAL A 199 -22.34 -4.97 -0.62
CA VAL A 199 -23.07 -4.63 -1.84
C VAL A 199 -22.41 -5.21 -3.11
N SER A 200 -23.13 -5.19 -4.23
CA SER A 200 -22.54 -5.50 -5.53
C SER A 200 -21.49 -4.46 -5.94
N PHE A 201 -20.62 -4.79 -6.90
CA PHE A 201 -19.65 -3.83 -7.41
C PHE A 201 -20.32 -2.60 -8.07
N GLU A 202 -21.39 -2.85 -8.83
CA GLU A 202 -22.15 -1.78 -9.47
C GLU A 202 -22.81 -0.86 -8.45
N GLN A 203 -23.44 -1.42 -7.42
CA GLN A 203 -24.05 -0.65 -6.35
C GLN A 203 -23.01 0.17 -5.58
N LEU A 204 -21.81 -0.41 -5.33
CA LEU A 204 -20.69 0.31 -4.73
C LEU A 204 -20.34 1.56 -5.53
N LEU A 205 -20.24 1.45 -6.87
CA LEU A 205 -19.91 2.58 -7.75
C LEU A 205 -21.00 3.66 -7.73
N GLN A 206 -22.29 3.24 -7.83
CA GLN A 206 -23.42 4.15 -7.95
C GLN A 206 -23.74 4.91 -6.67
N GLU A 207 -23.54 4.29 -5.51
CA GLU A 207 -23.93 4.89 -4.24
C GLU A 207 -22.82 5.69 -3.54
N SER A 208 -21.53 5.41 -3.82
CA SER A 208 -20.42 6.04 -3.11
C SER A 208 -20.26 7.52 -3.42
N ASP A 209 -20.18 8.34 -2.38
CA ASP A 209 -19.70 9.71 -2.46
C ASP A 209 -18.18 9.78 -2.33
N PHE A 210 -17.61 8.94 -1.46
CA PHE A 210 -16.18 8.63 -1.40
C PHE A 210 -15.99 7.14 -1.62
N LEU A 211 -15.22 6.77 -2.64
CA LEU A 211 -14.87 5.37 -2.93
C LEU A 211 -13.40 5.12 -2.62
N VAL A 212 -13.13 4.31 -1.59
CA VAL A 212 -11.78 3.96 -1.16
C VAL A 212 -11.40 2.57 -1.65
N VAL A 213 -10.30 2.47 -2.39
CA VAL A 213 -9.74 1.21 -2.91
C VAL A 213 -8.65 0.72 -1.96
N ALA A 214 -8.88 -0.44 -1.33
CA ALA A 214 -7.96 -1.10 -0.40
C ALA A 214 -7.99 -2.64 -0.57
N ALA A 215 -8.04 -3.10 -1.81
CA ALA A 215 -8.00 -4.50 -2.20
C ALA A 215 -6.62 -4.89 -2.77
N PRO A 216 -6.22 -6.17 -2.72
CA PRO A 216 -4.99 -6.62 -3.36
C PRO A 216 -5.08 -6.54 -4.89
N LEU A 217 -3.93 -6.32 -5.54
CA LEU A 217 -3.80 -6.44 -6.99
C LEU A 217 -3.69 -7.92 -7.37
N THR A 218 -4.64 -8.40 -8.15
CA THR A 218 -4.69 -9.75 -8.74
C THR A 218 -5.07 -9.63 -10.20
N ASN A 219 -5.08 -10.75 -10.92
CA ASN A 219 -5.54 -10.74 -12.31
C ASN A 219 -7.00 -10.29 -12.45
N GLU A 220 -7.85 -10.61 -11.46
CA GLU A 220 -9.28 -10.25 -11.46
C GLU A 220 -9.52 -8.80 -11.06
N THR A 221 -8.59 -8.18 -10.32
CA THR A 221 -8.72 -6.80 -9.86
C THR A 221 -7.92 -5.80 -10.68
N ARG A 222 -7.04 -6.27 -11.57
CA ARG A 222 -6.25 -5.42 -12.48
C ARG A 222 -7.17 -4.57 -13.35
N GLU A 223 -6.93 -3.27 -13.38
CA GLU A 223 -7.71 -2.28 -14.12
C GLU A 223 -9.23 -2.41 -13.92
N LYS A 224 -9.63 -2.87 -12.72
CA LYS A 224 -11.04 -2.98 -12.36
C LYS A 224 -11.75 -1.64 -12.41
N PHE A 225 -11.01 -0.56 -12.08
CA PHE A 225 -11.46 0.82 -12.21
C PHE A 225 -11.00 1.40 -13.54
N ASN A 226 -11.86 1.29 -14.54
CA ASN A 226 -11.72 1.76 -15.91
C ASN A 226 -12.86 2.71 -16.27
N GLY A 227 -12.92 3.21 -17.52
CA GLY A 227 -13.92 4.15 -17.97
C GLY A 227 -15.36 3.70 -17.75
N LYS A 228 -15.64 2.38 -17.86
CA LYS A 228 -16.99 1.84 -17.56
C LYS A 228 -17.31 1.99 -16.07
N ALA A 229 -16.34 1.73 -15.19
CA ALA A 229 -16.51 1.87 -13.76
C ALA A 229 -16.72 3.34 -13.38
N PHE A 230 -15.87 4.26 -13.88
CA PHE A 230 -16.01 5.69 -13.60
C PHE A 230 -17.35 6.27 -14.09
N ASN A 231 -17.86 5.81 -15.22
CA ASN A 231 -19.17 6.25 -15.76
C ASN A 231 -20.38 5.81 -14.89
N LEU A 232 -20.22 4.82 -14.02
CA LEU A 232 -21.24 4.41 -13.06
C LEU A 232 -21.19 5.22 -11.74
N MET A 233 -20.11 5.95 -11.49
CA MET A 233 -19.93 6.72 -10.26
C MET A 233 -20.71 8.05 -10.32
N LYS A 234 -20.99 8.64 -9.16
CA LYS A 234 -21.58 9.96 -9.08
C LYS A 234 -20.61 11.03 -9.59
N ARG A 235 -21.09 12.03 -10.28
CA ARG A 235 -20.26 13.16 -10.73
C ARG A 235 -19.60 13.92 -9.59
N SER A 236 -20.21 13.94 -8.40
CA SER A 236 -19.65 14.51 -7.19
C SER A 236 -18.67 13.61 -6.46
N SER A 237 -18.52 12.35 -6.87
CA SER A 237 -17.73 11.38 -6.12
C SER A 237 -16.23 11.69 -6.11
N VAL A 238 -15.60 11.29 -5.01
CA VAL A 238 -14.15 11.35 -4.80
C VAL A 238 -13.61 9.91 -4.79
N PHE A 239 -12.69 9.62 -5.71
CA PHE A 239 -12.05 8.32 -5.81
C PHE A 239 -10.72 8.31 -5.04
N VAL A 240 -10.51 7.34 -4.14
CA VAL A 240 -9.27 7.25 -3.32
C VAL A 240 -8.62 5.88 -3.50
N ASN A 241 -7.34 5.85 -3.89
CA ASN A 241 -6.59 4.61 -4.02
C ASN A 241 -5.36 4.59 -3.10
N VAL A 242 -5.39 3.70 -2.10
CA VAL A 242 -4.29 3.43 -1.15
C VAL A 242 -3.79 1.99 -1.23
N ALA A 243 -4.11 1.29 -2.32
CA ALA A 243 -3.76 -0.13 -2.51
C ALA A 243 -2.62 -0.32 -3.51
N ARG A 244 -2.93 -0.35 -4.81
CA ARG A 244 -1.98 -0.45 -5.92
C ARG A 244 -2.47 0.34 -7.12
N GLY A 245 -1.54 0.99 -7.84
CA GLY A 245 -1.87 1.72 -9.07
C GLY A 245 -2.50 0.83 -10.14
N GLY A 246 -2.03 -0.40 -10.29
CA GLY A 246 -2.54 -1.35 -11.29
C GLY A 246 -4.00 -1.82 -11.13
N LEU A 247 -4.70 -1.41 -10.07
CA LEU A 247 -6.15 -1.59 -9.92
C LEU A 247 -6.95 -0.62 -10.81
N VAL A 248 -6.29 0.43 -11.30
CA VAL A 248 -6.89 1.54 -12.04
C VAL A 248 -6.29 1.60 -13.44
N ASN A 249 -7.12 1.71 -14.46
CA ASN A 249 -6.69 2.20 -15.76
C ASN A 249 -6.44 3.71 -15.63
N GLN A 250 -5.17 4.09 -15.60
CA GLN A 250 -4.76 5.45 -15.26
C GLN A 250 -5.13 6.48 -16.35
N THR A 251 -5.21 6.03 -17.61
CA THR A 251 -5.69 6.86 -18.71
C THR A 251 -7.19 7.16 -18.57
N ASP A 252 -7.98 6.13 -18.29
CA ASP A 252 -9.41 6.29 -18.07
C ASP A 252 -9.72 7.17 -16.84
N LEU A 253 -8.89 7.08 -15.78
CA LEU A 253 -9.00 7.97 -14.62
C LEU A 253 -8.71 9.43 -14.99
N HIS A 254 -7.65 9.68 -15.77
CA HIS A 254 -7.34 11.01 -16.28
C HIS A 254 -8.51 11.58 -17.08
N ASP A 255 -9.08 10.79 -17.99
CA ASP A 255 -10.21 11.22 -18.81
C ASP A 255 -11.47 11.49 -17.96
N ALA A 256 -11.74 10.64 -16.95
CA ALA A 256 -12.85 10.81 -16.04
C ALA A 256 -12.74 12.12 -15.22
N LEU A 257 -11.55 12.49 -14.80
CA LEU A 257 -11.27 13.74 -14.08
C LEU A 257 -11.35 14.96 -15.02
N THR A 258 -10.80 14.84 -16.22
CA THR A 258 -10.79 15.91 -17.23
C THR A 258 -12.20 16.27 -17.68
N ASN A 259 -13.06 15.25 -17.90
CA ASN A 259 -14.42 15.40 -18.37
C ASN A 259 -15.43 15.66 -17.24
N GLY A 260 -14.99 15.68 -15.97
CA GLY A 260 -15.87 15.81 -14.81
C GLY A 260 -16.85 14.66 -14.65
N THR A 261 -16.47 13.45 -15.09
CA THR A 261 -17.22 12.21 -14.84
C THR A 261 -17.26 11.89 -13.36
N ILE A 262 -16.14 12.14 -12.67
CA ILE A 262 -16.02 12.18 -11.21
C ILE A 262 -15.38 13.51 -10.78
N SER A 263 -15.56 13.90 -9.52
CA SER A 263 -15.15 15.21 -9.01
C SER A 263 -13.64 15.32 -8.79
N ALA A 264 -13.04 14.32 -8.14
CA ALA A 264 -11.62 14.37 -7.76
C ALA A 264 -11.08 12.97 -7.48
N ALA A 265 -9.74 12.85 -7.42
CA ALA A 265 -9.06 11.64 -6.98
C ALA A 265 -7.98 11.93 -5.92
N GLY A 266 -7.88 11.05 -4.91
CA GLY A 266 -6.79 11.00 -3.94
C GLY A 266 -5.98 9.72 -4.13
N LEU A 267 -4.70 9.82 -4.49
CA LEU A 267 -3.90 8.67 -4.87
C LEU A 267 -2.62 8.60 -4.03
N ASP A 268 -2.41 7.51 -3.33
CA ASP A 268 -1.10 7.19 -2.73
C ASP A 268 -0.26 6.31 -3.66
N VAL A 269 -0.90 5.70 -4.67
CA VAL A 269 -0.28 4.74 -5.59
C VAL A 269 -0.65 5.04 -7.04
N THR A 270 0.29 4.79 -7.95
CA THR A 270 0.16 5.06 -9.39
C THR A 270 0.74 3.92 -10.24
N THR A 271 0.63 4.03 -11.55
CA THR A 271 1.29 3.13 -12.50
C THR A 271 1.84 3.97 -13.68
N PRO A 272 3.18 4.03 -13.89
CA PRO A 272 4.23 3.41 -13.08
C PRO A 272 4.47 4.10 -11.73
N GLU A 273 5.29 3.48 -10.89
CA GLU A 273 5.91 4.10 -9.72
C GLU A 273 7.45 4.03 -9.89
N PRO A 274 8.17 5.16 -9.82
CA PRO A 274 7.71 6.55 -9.61
C PRO A 274 6.84 7.08 -10.75
N LEU A 275 5.86 7.94 -10.41
CA LEU A 275 5.06 8.65 -11.41
C LEU A 275 5.95 9.64 -12.17
N PRO A 276 6.00 9.61 -13.52
CA PRO A 276 6.77 10.58 -14.30
C PRO A 276 6.33 12.03 -14.05
N ALA A 277 7.29 12.95 -13.98
CA ALA A 277 7.02 14.37 -13.72
C ALA A 277 6.17 15.06 -14.81
N ASN A 278 6.11 14.47 -16.01
CA ASN A 278 5.26 14.93 -17.11
C ASN A 278 3.93 14.16 -17.21
N SER A 279 3.55 13.40 -16.19
CA SER A 279 2.29 12.66 -16.19
C SER A 279 1.10 13.62 -16.33
N PRO A 280 0.15 13.36 -17.25
CA PRO A 280 -1.04 14.19 -17.41
C PRO A 280 -1.92 14.19 -16.16
N LEU A 281 -1.86 13.16 -15.31
CA LEU A 281 -2.57 13.14 -14.03
C LEU A 281 -2.22 14.31 -13.10
N LEU A 282 -1.04 14.92 -13.24
CA LEU A 282 -0.64 16.06 -12.41
C LEU A 282 -1.40 17.36 -12.76
N ASN A 283 -2.14 17.39 -13.87
CA ASN A 283 -2.84 18.57 -14.38
C ASN A 283 -4.38 18.48 -14.24
N VAL A 284 -4.91 17.48 -13.56
CA VAL A 284 -6.35 17.27 -13.37
C VAL A 284 -6.71 17.30 -11.87
N PRO A 285 -8.01 17.47 -11.49
CA PRO A 285 -8.43 17.55 -10.09
C PRO A 285 -8.03 16.30 -9.28
N ASN A 286 -6.94 16.40 -8.53
CA ASN A 286 -6.42 15.29 -7.73
C ASN A 286 -5.55 15.77 -6.56
N PHE A 287 -5.20 14.79 -5.69
CA PHE A 287 -4.15 14.91 -4.70
C PHE A 287 -3.32 13.63 -4.70
N ILE A 288 -2.10 13.68 -5.26
CA ILE A 288 -1.24 12.50 -5.46
C ILE A 288 -0.08 12.54 -4.48
N LEU A 289 0.19 11.38 -3.87
CA LEU A 289 1.30 11.15 -2.94
C LEU A 289 2.22 10.03 -3.47
N PRO A 290 3.51 10.04 -3.12
CA PRO A 290 4.50 9.11 -3.64
C PRO A 290 4.59 7.81 -2.80
N HIS A 291 3.49 7.05 -2.70
CA HIS A 291 3.38 5.78 -2.00
C HIS A 291 3.90 5.86 -0.55
N MET A 292 3.34 6.77 0.23
CA MET A 292 3.80 7.06 1.58
C MET A 292 2.82 6.62 2.70
N GLY A 293 1.85 5.75 2.38
CA GLY A 293 0.85 5.27 3.34
C GLY A 293 1.41 4.68 4.62
N THR A 294 2.60 4.10 4.56
CA THR A 294 3.29 3.51 5.73
C THR A 294 4.41 4.40 6.29
N GLN A 295 4.70 5.56 5.71
CA GLN A 295 5.85 6.42 6.02
C GLN A 295 5.65 7.22 7.31
N THR A 296 5.43 6.51 8.42
CA THR A 296 5.49 7.06 9.76
C THR A 296 6.60 6.37 10.54
N MET A 297 7.28 7.08 11.42
CA MET A 297 8.38 6.53 12.23
C MET A 297 7.95 5.24 12.93
N LYS A 298 6.80 5.27 13.59
CA LYS A 298 6.26 4.13 14.33
C LYS A 298 6.02 2.92 13.41
N THR A 299 5.28 3.10 12.32
CA THR A 299 4.92 1.99 11.42
C THR A 299 6.16 1.42 10.72
N THR A 300 7.08 2.27 10.29
CA THR A 300 8.33 1.85 9.66
C THR A 300 9.18 0.99 10.61
N ILE A 301 9.29 1.37 11.88
CA ILE A 301 9.99 0.56 12.90
C ILE A 301 9.25 -0.77 13.14
N GLU A 302 7.92 -0.75 13.30
CA GLU A 302 7.12 -1.96 13.51
C GLU A 302 7.24 -2.94 12.33
N MET A 303 7.18 -2.44 11.09
CA MET A 303 7.42 -3.26 9.89
C MET A 303 8.83 -3.85 9.89
N GLY A 304 9.84 -3.03 10.19
CA GLY A 304 11.23 -3.46 10.26
C GLY A 304 11.45 -4.58 11.26
N LEU A 305 10.95 -4.39 12.47
CA LEU A 305 11.05 -5.39 13.55
C LEU A 305 10.28 -6.67 13.23
N LEU A 306 9.11 -6.58 12.61
CA LEU A 306 8.32 -7.75 12.21
C LEU A 306 9.04 -8.56 11.14
N ALA A 307 9.62 -7.90 10.13
CA ALA A 307 10.42 -8.57 9.09
C ALA A 307 11.67 -9.25 9.68
N ALA A 308 12.37 -8.59 10.59
CA ALA A 308 13.51 -9.17 11.31
C ALA A 308 13.11 -10.40 12.15
N ASN A 309 12.01 -10.32 12.89
CA ASN A 309 11.50 -11.42 13.70
C ASN A 309 11.04 -12.62 12.84
N ASN A 310 10.46 -12.41 11.66
CA ASN A 310 10.15 -13.49 10.72
C ASN A 310 11.44 -14.27 10.37
N ILE A 311 12.53 -13.55 10.04
CA ILE A 311 13.83 -14.17 9.73
C ILE A 311 14.36 -14.95 10.94
N LEU A 312 14.40 -14.32 12.12
CA LEU A 312 14.92 -14.94 13.34
C LEU A 312 14.17 -16.22 13.68
N ASN A 313 12.84 -16.18 13.63
CA ASN A 313 12.04 -17.39 13.89
C ASN A 313 12.36 -18.49 12.89
N ALA A 314 12.43 -18.20 11.60
CA ALA A 314 12.75 -19.20 10.59
C ALA A 314 14.17 -19.78 10.77
N ILE A 315 15.16 -18.94 11.09
CA ILE A 315 16.54 -19.37 11.38
C ILE A 315 16.58 -20.29 12.63
N GLU A 316 15.75 -20.04 13.62
CA GLU A 316 15.63 -20.86 14.83
C GLU A 316 14.76 -22.14 14.62
N GLY A 317 14.23 -22.35 13.43
CA GLY A 317 13.33 -23.48 13.13
C GLY A 317 11.92 -23.31 13.70
N LYS A 318 11.51 -22.07 14.01
CA LYS A 318 10.18 -21.70 14.49
C LYS A 318 9.34 -21.17 13.34
N PRO A 319 8.00 -21.24 13.43
CA PRO A 319 7.11 -20.59 12.47
C PRO A 319 7.37 -19.07 12.40
N MET A 320 7.33 -18.49 11.21
CA MET A 320 7.34 -17.04 11.06
C MET A 320 6.11 -16.43 11.72
N ILE A 321 6.21 -15.20 12.22
CA ILE A 321 5.08 -14.49 12.84
C ILE A 321 4.00 -14.19 11.80
N ARG A 322 4.43 -13.89 10.58
CA ARG A 322 3.54 -13.61 9.44
C ARG A 322 4.07 -14.30 8.18
N PRO A 323 3.78 -15.58 8.01
CA PRO A 323 4.11 -16.29 6.76
C PRO A 323 3.23 -15.77 5.62
N ALA A 324 3.75 -15.80 4.40
CA ALA A 324 3.04 -15.35 3.20
C ALA A 324 2.15 -16.45 2.60
N TYR A 325 2.40 -17.70 2.94
CA TYR A 325 1.63 -18.90 2.53
C TYR A 325 1.79 -20.02 3.59
#